data_1db91dbbe4cc6d80784bd0d3ea5cf446
#
_entry.id   1db91dbbe4cc6d80784bd0d3ea5cf446
#
_cell.length_a   1.000
_cell.length_b   1.000
_cell.length_c   1.000
_cell.angle_alpha   90.00
_cell.angle_beta   90.00
_cell.angle_gamma   90.00
#
_symmetry.space_group_name_H-M   'P 1'
#
loop_
_entity.id
_entity.type
_entity.pdbx_description
1 polymer ?
#
loop_
_entity_poly.entity_id
_entity_poly.type
_entity_poly.pdbx_seq_one_letter_code
_entity_poly.pdbx_strand_id
1 'polypeptide(L)'
;PIIGLAACATTQVNFRFALKKENYKEVDSAERLKTNETTITSTYFQMEGPAWENQNIAFRNYFDERNGMDIFGKKTRNMVLDRVGIHENYHEMQDWGMDILKVGNSLGAGAIGLIIGDSLFRIGPKADGSFKKLKETKREVVFELSFKDCKLHGRTYQIQHIISIASNTHYYNNKVKIEGLQGDEILVSGIVAHLPNLTKIHKGHLHGAYTFGRQTMLDELLGMGITTDDVIYVNCTHSDHYKGDIENTHLIEMKLYPGAYTEWNFFAGWEYGSTAFKNEAFFKQILEAN
;
A
#
# COMPACT_ATOMS: atom_id res chain seq x y z
N PRO A 1 0.52 36.14 35.32
CA PRO A 1 -0.04 34.95 34.75
C PRO A 1 0.51 34.78 33.33
N ILE A 2 1.36 33.77 33.17
CA ILE A 2 1.89 33.38 31.86
C ILE A 2 0.79 32.53 31.23
N ILE A 3 0.08 33.10 30.26
CA ILE A 3 -0.83 32.38 29.40
C ILE A 3 0.06 31.57 28.42
N GLY A 4 0.27 30.30 28.77
CA GLY A 4 0.92 29.37 27.84
C GLY A 4 0.01 29.17 26.64
N LEU A 5 0.37 29.70 25.51
CA LEU A 5 -0.19 29.31 24.20
C LEU A 5 0.11 27.83 24.00
N ALA A 6 -0.87 26.98 24.25
CA ALA A 6 -0.82 25.60 23.81
C ALA A 6 -0.77 25.64 22.28
N ALA A 7 0.40 25.42 21.71
CA ALA A 7 0.55 25.23 20.27
C ALA A 7 -0.34 24.05 19.87
N CYS A 8 -1.42 24.33 19.16
CA CYS A 8 -2.28 23.28 18.62
C CYS A 8 -1.42 22.48 17.64
N ALA A 9 -1.03 21.26 18.05
CA ALA A 9 -0.21 20.40 17.21
C ALA A 9 -0.95 20.17 15.89
N THR A 10 -0.33 20.56 14.78
CA THR A 10 -0.87 20.35 13.44
C THR A 10 -1.04 18.87 13.18
N THR A 11 -2.08 18.51 12.46
CA THR A 11 -2.32 17.13 12.00
C THR A 11 -1.16 16.70 11.09
N GLN A 12 -0.56 15.55 11.38
CA GLN A 12 0.65 15.04 10.71
C GLN A 12 0.41 13.75 9.92
N VAL A 13 -0.79 13.21 10.00
CA VAL A 13 -1.32 12.11 9.20
C VAL A 13 -2.74 12.45 8.80
N ASN A 14 -3.23 11.89 7.71
CA ASN A 14 -4.61 12.02 7.29
C ASN A 14 -5.08 10.70 6.66
N PHE A 15 -6.35 10.42 6.80
CA PHE A 15 -7.03 9.34 6.13
C PHE A 15 -8.20 9.92 5.35
N ARG A 16 -8.38 9.45 4.12
CA ARG A 16 -9.50 9.90 3.30
C ARG A 16 -10.16 8.73 2.58
N PHE A 17 -11.42 8.48 2.89
CA PHE A 17 -12.28 7.63 2.09
C PHE A 17 -13.66 8.26 1.99
N ALA A 18 -14.06 8.68 0.79
CA ALA A 18 -15.27 9.47 0.60
C ALA A 18 -16.10 9.00 -0.60
N LEU A 19 -17.42 9.10 -0.45
CA LEU A 19 -18.42 8.74 -1.45
C LEU A 19 -18.75 9.94 -2.33
N LYS A 20 -18.47 9.86 -3.64
CA LYS A 20 -18.75 10.96 -4.59
C LYS A 20 -20.24 11.32 -4.66
N LYS A 21 -21.11 10.32 -4.70
CA LYS A 21 -22.57 10.53 -4.79
C LYS A 21 -23.19 11.19 -3.56
N GLU A 22 -22.47 11.19 -2.44
CA GLU A 22 -22.88 11.84 -1.20
C GLU A 22 -22.08 13.15 -0.95
N ASN A 23 -21.76 13.86 -2.02
CA ASN A 23 -20.99 15.11 -1.97
C ASN A 23 -19.64 14.94 -1.24
N TYR A 24 -18.91 13.88 -1.57
CA TYR A 24 -17.61 13.54 -0.97
C TYR A 24 -17.66 13.37 0.55
N LYS A 25 -18.79 12.85 1.05
CA LYS A 25 -18.91 12.50 2.47
C LYS A 25 -17.94 11.40 2.83
N GLU A 26 -17.13 11.66 3.85
CA GLU A 26 -16.23 10.67 4.43
C GLU A 26 -16.99 9.54 5.14
N VAL A 27 -16.47 8.33 5.04
CA VAL A 27 -17.04 7.14 5.68
C VAL A 27 -15.99 6.38 6.48
N ASP A 28 -16.43 5.84 7.62
CA ASP A 28 -15.57 5.02 8.51
C ASP A 28 -15.67 3.52 8.20
N SER A 29 -16.61 3.13 7.36
CA SER A 29 -16.77 1.77 6.85
C SER A 29 -17.48 1.76 5.51
N ALA A 30 -17.16 0.79 4.66
CA ALA A 30 -17.81 0.58 3.38
C ALA A 30 -17.60 -0.86 2.89
N GLU A 31 -18.54 -1.33 2.05
CA GLU A 31 -18.38 -2.55 1.27
C GLU A 31 -17.65 -2.24 -0.03
N ARG A 32 -16.76 -3.15 -0.43
CA ARG A 32 -16.00 -3.03 -1.66
C ARG A 32 -16.86 -3.33 -2.89
N LEU A 33 -16.60 -2.65 -4.00
CA LEU A 33 -17.26 -2.96 -5.26
C LEU A 33 -16.75 -4.30 -5.83
N LYS A 34 -17.66 -5.11 -6.33
CA LYS A 34 -17.40 -6.37 -7.05
C LYS A 34 -17.27 -6.07 -8.55
N THR A 35 -16.20 -5.38 -8.92
CA THR A 35 -15.86 -5.01 -10.29
C THR A 35 -14.36 -4.78 -10.39
N ASN A 36 -13.80 -4.91 -11.59
CA ASN A 36 -12.44 -4.48 -11.94
C ASN A 36 -12.46 -3.27 -12.89
N GLU A 37 -13.62 -2.68 -13.13
CA GLU A 37 -13.78 -1.55 -14.04
C GLU A 37 -13.50 -0.22 -13.33
N THR A 38 -12.39 0.42 -13.69
CA THR A 38 -11.96 1.73 -13.16
C THR A 38 -13.04 2.79 -13.29
N THR A 39 -13.77 2.82 -14.42
CA THR A 39 -14.84 3.80 -14.68
C THR A 39 -15.99 3.68 -13.69
N ILE A 40 -16.30 2.47 -13.23
CA ILE A 40 -17.30 2.25 -12.20
C ILE A 40 -16.78 2.71 -10.84
N THR A 41 -15.59 2.23 -10.43
CA THR A 41 -15.00 2.54 -9.12
C THR A 41 -14.77 4.04 -8.94
N SER A 42 -14.26 4.71 -9.97
CA SER A 42 -14.01 6.15 -9.96
C SER A 42 -15.29 7.00 -9.91
N THR A 43 -16.43 6.43 -10.27
CA THR A 43 -17.73 7.08 -10.14
C THR A 43 -18.27 7.06 -8.71
N TYR A 44 -17.92 6.02 -7.94
CA TYR A 44 -18.40 5.84 -6.56
C TYR A 44 -17.51 6.51 -5.53
N PHE A 45 -16.17 6.31 -5.63
CA PHE A 45 -15.22 6.70 -4.61
C PHE A 45 -14.34 7.85 -5.06
N GLN A 46 -14.07 8.77 -4.14
CA GLN A 46 -12.96 9.70 -4.32
C GLN A 46 -11.67 8.89 -4.44
N MET A 47 -10.83 9.18 -5.44
CA MET A 47 -9.55 8.49 -5.65
C MET A 47 -9.65 6.96 -5.80
N GLU A 48 -10.81 6.43 -6.21
CA GLU A 48 -11.07 4.99 -6.40
C GLU A 48 -11.01 4.12 -5.13
N GLY A 49 -10.83 4.69 -3.96
CA GLY A 49 -10.82 3.95 -2.70
C GLY A 49 -10.19 4.69 -1.53
N PRO A 50 -9.95 4.01 -0.40
CA PRO A 50 -9.33 4.59 0.76
C PRO A 50 -7.89 5.01 0.48
N ALA A 51 -7.51 6.19 0.98
CA ALA A 51 -6.18 6.75 0.88
C ALA A 51 -5.68 7.21 2.26
N TRP A 52 -4.39 7.10 2.49
CA TRP A 52 -3.74 7.47 3.73
C TRP A 52 -2.43 8.19 3.47
N GLU A 53 -2.12 9.18 4.27
CA GLU A 53 -0.94 10.01 4.10
C GLU A 53 -0.31 10.42 5.43
N ASN A 54 0.96 10.77 5.34
CA ASN A 54 1.63 11.59 6.32
C ASN A 54 2.33 12.79 5.64
N GLN A 55 3.20 13.50 6.34
CA GLN A 55 3.88 14.65 5.78
C GLN A 55 4.76 14.32 4.57
N ASN A 56 5.20 13.07 4.40
CA ASN A 56 6.21 12.69 3.44
C ASN A 56 5.63 12.08 2.16
N ILE A 57 4.55 11.30 2.29
CA ILE A 57 4.02 10.47 1.20
C ILE A 57 2.55 10.13 1.44
N ALA A 58 1.84 9.79 0.36
CA ALA A 58 0.49 9.26 0.45
C ALA A 58 0.34 7.99 -0.40
N PHE A 59 -0.62 7.17 -0.03
CA PHE A 59 -0.95 5.91 -0.67
C PHE A 59 -2.46 5.79 -0.84
N ARG A 60 -2.90 4.94 -1.77
CA ARG A 60 -4.31 4.53 -1.89
C ARG A 60 -4.43 3.03 -2.16
N ASN A 61 -5.58 2.47 -1.84
CA ASN A 61 -6.01 1.15 -2.27
C ASN A 61 -7.10 1.29 -3.34
N TYR A 62 -7.00 0.55 -4.44
CA TYR A 62 -8.11 0.35 -5.37
C TYR A 62 -9.18 -0.50 -4.68
N PHE A 63 -10.28 0.13 -4.28
CA PHE A 63 -11.33 -0.52 -3.48
C PHE A 63 -12.35 -1.25 -4.36
N ASP A 64 -11.80 -2.11 -5.20
CA ASP A 64 -12.48 -3.01 -6.13
C ASP A 64 -11.73 -4.35 -6.24
N GLU A 65 -12.09 -5.21 -7.19
CA GLU A 65 -11.47 -6.54 -7.36
C GLU A 65 -9.99 -6.49 -7.73
N ARG A 66 -9.45 -5.35 -8.17
CA ARG A 66 -8.01 -5.17 -8.41
C ARG A 66 -7.21 -5.24 -7.11
N ASN A 67 -7.75 -4.71 -6.02
CA ASN A 67 -7.10 -4.62 -4.70
C ASN A 67 -5.62 -4.20 -4.76
N GLY A 68 -5.27 -3.38 -5.73
CA GLY A 68 -3.91 -2.86 -5.91
C GLY A 68 -3.63 -1.72 -4.94
N MET A 69 -2.35 -1.46 -4.69
CA MET A 69 -1.89 -0.29 -3.92
C MET A 69 -1.16 0.68 -4.84
N ASP A 70 -1.29 1.97 -4.57
CA ASP A 70 -0.76 3.05 -5.40
C ASP A 70 -0.08 4.12 -4.56
N ILE A 71 0.67 5.03 -5.21
CA ILE A 71 1.45 6.08 -4.55
C ILE A 71 1.06 7.45 -5.08
N PHE A 72 0.66 8.35 -4.18
CA PHE A 72 0.63 9.78 -4.44
C PHE A 72 1.94 10.42 -3.96
N GLY A 73 2.75 10.88 -4.90
CA GLY A 73 3.96 11.63 -4.60
C GLY A 73 3.61 13.03 -4.12
N LYS A 74 4.17 13.44 -2.98
CA LYS A 74 3.90 14.75 -2.36
C LYS A 74 5.11 15.67 -2.48
N LYS A 75 4.90 16.91 -2.94
CA LYS A 75 5.87 18.01 -2.97
C LYS A 75 5.76 18.92 -1.75
N THR A 76 4.78 18.65 -0.88
CA THR A 76 4.45 19.44 0.30
C THR A 76 4.31 18.54 1.52
N ARG A 77 4.60 19.09 2.69
CA ARG A 77 4.38 18.42 3.97
C ARG A 77 2.95 18.57 4.50
N ASN A 78 2.11 19.36 3.84
CA ASN A 78 0.70 19.53 4.20
C ASN A 78 -0.10 18.25 3.87
N MET A 79 -1.19 18.04 4.60
CA MET A 79 -2.18 17.00 4.24
C MET A 79 -2.94 17.46 3.00
N VAL A 80 -3.12 16.56 2.03
CA VAL A 80 -3.66 16.89 0.70
C VAL A 80 -4.86 16.03 0.28
N LEU A 81 -5.03 14.86 0.87
CA LEU A 81 -6.03 13.88 0.42
C LEU A 81 -7.47 14.38 0.44
N ASP A 82 -7.79 15.35 1.30
CA ASP A 82 -9.16 15.93 1.37
C ASP A 82 -9.58 16.58 0.06
N ARG A 83 -8.64 17.08 -0.75
CA ARG A 83 -8.91 17.77 -2.02
C ARG A 83 -8.58 16.96 -3.27
N VAL A 84 -7.73 15.92 -3.15
CA VAL A 84 -7.28 15.13 -4.29
C VAL A 84 -8.46 14.47 -5.01
N GLY A 85 -8.55 14.68 -6.32
CA GLY A 85 -9.59 14.10 -7.19
C GLY A 85 -11.00 14.69 -7.03
N ILE A 86 -11.15 15.86 -6.37
CA ILE A 86 -12.43 16.59 -6.29
C ILE A 86 -12.58 17.55 -7.47
N HIS A 87 -11.60 18.42 -7.70
CA HIS A 87 -11.67 19.48 -8.72
C HIS A 87 -10.51 19.45 -9.70
N GLU A 88 -9.55 18.56 -9.50
CA GLU A 88 -8.33 18.48 -10.28
C GLU A 88 -8.05 17.08 -10.81
N ASN A 89 -7.31 16.99 -11.90
CA ASN A 89 -6.81 15.73 -12.42
C ASN A 89 -5.53 15.36 -11.66
N TYR A 90 -5.64 14.44 -10.72
CA TYR A 90 -4.49 13.99 -9.91
C TYR A 90 -3.48 13.12 -10.67
N HIS A 91 -3.75 12.77 -11.93
CA HIS A 91 -2.78 12.15 -12.85
C HIS A 91 -1.87 13.18 -13.53
N GLU A 92 -2.09 14.47 -13.30
CA GLU A 92 -1.24 15.56 -13.76
C GLU A 92 -0.53 16.21 -12.56
N MET A 93 0.67 16.79 -12.80
CA MET A 93 1.44 17.43 -11.76
C MET A 93 0.73 18.66 -11.22
N GLN A 94 0.36 18.61 -9.95
CA GLN A 94 -0.27 19.69 -9.19
C GLN A 94 0.74 20.40 -8.28
N ASP A 95 0.29 21.42 -7.55
CA ASP A 95 1.08 22.11 -6.52
C ASP A 95 1.51 21.17 -5.38
N TRP A 96 0.67 20.21 -5.02
CA TRP A 96 0.92 19.22 -3.95
C TRP A 96 1.73 18.01 -4.41
N GLY A 97 1.72 17.67 -5.68
CA GLY A 97 2.28 16.45 -6.27
C GLY A 97 1.31 15.81 -7.26
N MET A 98 1.31 14.49 -7.38
CA MET A 98 0.44 13.74 -8.29
C MET A 98 0.40 12.25 -7.94
N ASP A 99 -0.48 11.50 -8.60
CA ASP A 99 -0.40 10.05 -8.74
C ASP A 99 0.82 9.71 -9.60
N ILE A 100 1.82 9.07 -9.00
CA ILE A 100 3.13 8.89 -9.63
C ILE A 100 3.39 7.49 -10.16
N LEU A 101 2.52 6.50 -9.83
CA LEU A 101 2.80 5.11 -10.12
C LEU A 101 1.82 4.50 -11.11
N LYS A 102 2.31 3.87 -12.17
CA LYS A 102 1.49 3.06 -13.08
C LYS A 102 1.40 1.64 -12.55
N VAL A 103 0.31 1.30 -11.88
CA VAL A 103 0.11 -0.02 -11.26
C VAL A 103 -0.20 -1.12 -12.28
N GLY A 104 -1.09 -0.89 -13.24
CA GLY A 104 -1.50 -1.91 -14.22
C GLY A 104 -2.07 -3.18 -13.57
N ASN A 105 -1.70 -4.35 -14.08
CA ASN A 105 -2.09 -5.66 -13.52
C ASN A 105 -1.16 -6.16 -12.40
N SER A 106 -0.23 -5.32 -11.94
CA SER A 106 0.66 -5.65 -10.83
C SER A 106 -0.04 -5.58 -9.46
N LEU A 107 0.70 -5.87 -8.40
CA LEU A 107 0.31 -5.56 -7.02
C LEU A 107 0.60 -4.10 -6.64
N GLY A 108 1.32 -3.36 -7.48
CA GLY A 108 1.61 -1.95 -7.30
C GLY A 108 2.57 -1.68 -6.14
N ALA A 109 2.12 -0.92 -5.18
CA ALA A 109 2.89 -0.41 -4.04
C ALA A 109 2.57 -1.16 -2.74
N GLY A 110 2.82 -2.46 -2.68
CA GLY A 110 2.68 -3.24 -1.46
C GLY A 110 1.36 -4.00 -1.28
N ALA A 111 0.52 -4.11 -2.31
CA ALA A 111 -0.67 -4.97 -2.23
C ALA A 111 -0.28 -6.45 -2.06
N ILE A 112 -1.24 -7.23 -1.57
CA ILE A 112 -1.03 -8.62 -1.18
C ILE A 112 -1.57 -9.62 -2.20
N GLY A 113 -0.90 -10.75 -2.27
CA GLY A 113 -1.31 -11.96 -2.99
C GLY A 113 -1.04 -13.21 -2.19
N LEU A 114 -1.51 -14.35 -2.69
CA LEU A 114 -1.29 -15.65 -2.08
C LEU A 114 -0.75 -16.62 -3.11
N ILE A 115 0.38 -17.28 -2.82
CA ILE A 115 0.90 -18.38 -3.61
C ILE A 115 0.36 -19.69 -3.02
N ILE A 116 -0.18 -20.54 -3.88
CA ILE A 116 -0.62 -21.92 -3.56
C ILE A 116 -0.09 -22.82 -4.67
N GLY A 117 0.84 -23.69 -4.34
CA GLY A 117 1.52 -24.52 -5.34
C GLY A 117 2.31 -23.68 -6.34
N ASP A 118 2.01 -23.78 -7.63
CA ASP A 118 2.63 -23.04 -8.72
C ASP A 118 1.82 -21.80 -9.18
N SER A 119 0.83 -21.40 -8.41
CA SER A 119 -0.13 -20.36 -8.79
C SER A 119 -0.12 -19.18 -7.81
N LEU A 120 -0.14 -17.97 -8.37
CA LEU A 120 -0.21 -16.70 -7.65
C LEU A 120 -1.61 -16.11 -7.80
N PHE A 121 -2.25 -15.85 -6.68
CA PHE A 121 -3.62 -15.35 -6.62
C PHE A 121 -3.67 -13.94 -6.04
N ARG A 122 -4.40 -13.05 -6.71
CA ARG A 122 -4.78 -11.73 -6.18
C ARG A 122 -5.82 -11.91 -5.07
N ILE A 123 -5.62 -11.22 -3.95
CA ILE A 123 -6.64 -11.11 -2.91
C ILE A 123 -7.64 -10.05 -3.35
N GLY A 124 -8.83 -10.46 -3.63
CA GLY A 124 -9.83 -9.50 -4.07
C GLY A 124 -10.94 -10.13 -4.91
N PRO A 125 -10.65 -10.67 -6.09
CA PRO A 125 -11.68 -11.27 -6.92
C PRO A 125 -12.49 -12.32 -6.15
N LYS A 126 -13.81 -12.28 -6.35
CA LYS A 126 -14.76 -13.26 -5.76
C LYS A 126 -14.79 -13.32 -4.22
N ALA A 127 -14.25 -12.31 -3.54
CA ALA A 127 -14.37 -12.18 -2.09
C ALA A 127 -15.33 -11.04 -1.73
N ASP A 128 -16.03 -11.16 -0.59
CA ASP A 128 -16.74 -10.06 0.01
C ASP A 128 -15.72 -9.17 0.74
N GLY A 129 -15.39 -8.04 0.12
CA GLY A 129 -14.42 -7.09 0.65
C GLY A 129 -15.09 -5.97 1.42
N SER A 130 -14.51 -5.56 2.54
CA SER A 130 -14.96 -4.41 3.33
C SER A 130 -13.80 -3.61 3.89
N PHE A 131 -14.08 -2.35 4.18
CA PHE A 131 -13.18 -1.41 4.83
C PHE A 131 -13.75 -0.98 6.17
N LYS A 132 -12.88 -0.77 7.17
CA LYS A 132 -13.21 -0.17 8.45
C LYS A 132 -12.06 0.66 8.98
N LYS A 133 -12.31 1.95 9.28
CA LYS A 133 -11.37 2.79 10.02
C LYS A 133 -11.37 2.36 11.49
N LEU A 134 -10.18 2.03 12.03
CA LEU A 134 -10.01 1.55 13.41
C LEU A 134 -9.54 2.65 14.34
N LYS A 135 -8.66 3.54 13.84
CA LYS A 135 -8.06 4.62 14.64
C LYS A 135 -7.63 5.76 13.71
N GLU A 136 -7.89 6.96 14.16
CA GLU A 136 -7.34 8.17 13.57
C GLU A 136 -6.97 9.16 14.66
N THR A 137 -5.72 9.58 14.68
CA THR A 137 -5.17 10.57 15.58
C THR A 137 -4.37 11.59 14.80
N LYS A 138 -3.84 12.62 15.45
CA LYS A 138 -2.94 13.58 14.79
C LYS A 138 -1.61 12.97 14.29
N ARG A 139 -1.26 11.75 14.73
CA ARG A 139 0.05 11.13 14.47
C ARG A 139 -0.01 9.72 13.90
N GLU A 140 -1.16 9.10 13.85
CA GLU A 140 -1.32 7.74 13.38
C GLU A 140 -2.73 7.49 12.85
N VAL A 141 -2.79 6.79 11.73
CA VAL A 141 -4.02 6.22 11.17
C VAL A 141 -3.88 4.70 11.13
N VAL A 142 -4.96 3.99 11.48
CA VAL A 142 -5.07 2.54 11.38
C VAL A 142 -6.42 2.19 10.78
N PHE A 143 -6.43 1.33 9.76
CA PHE A 143 -7.66 0.82 9.16
C PHE A 143 -7.50 -0.65 8.76
N GLU A 144 -8.61 -1.28 8.49
CA GLU A 144 -8.71 -2.69 8.12
C GLU A 144 -9.38 -2.85 6.76
N LEU A 145 -8.79 -3.68 5.92
CA LEU A 145 -9.42 -4.29 4.75
C LEU A 145 -9.70 -5.76 5.09
N SER A 146 -10.95 -6.17 5.00
CA SER A 146 -11.36 -7.56 5.26
C SER A 146 -11.87 -8.21 3.99
N PHE A 147 -11.55 -9.49 3.79
CA PHE A 147 -12.03 -10.28 2.66
C PHE A 147 -12.63 -11.57 3.19
N LYS A 148 -13.97 -11.65 3.14
CA LYS A 148 -14.71 -12.84 3.57
C LYS A 148 -14.98 -13.75 2.37
N ASP A 149 -15.04 -15.05 2.67
CA ASP A 149 -15.31 -16.09 1.66
C ASP A 149 -14.43 -16.00 0.42
N CYS A 150 -13.16 -15.63 0.64
CA CYS A 150 -12.17 -15.51 -0.43
C CYS A 150 -11.84 -16.92 -0.98
N LYS A 151 -12.35 -17.22 -2.17
CA LYS A 151 -12.21 -18.52 -2.82
C LYS A 151 -11.01 -18.53 -3.76
N LEU A 152 -9.94 -19.22 -3.36
CA LEU A 152 -8.73 -19.39 -4.15
C LEU A 152 -8.37 -20.87 -4.21
N HIS A 153 -8.06 -21.37 -5.40
CA HIS A 153 -7.61 -22.75 -5.63
C HIS A 153 -8.49 -23.83 -4.97
N GLY A 154 -9.82 -23.65 -5.00
CA GLY A 154 -10.77 -24.57 -4.36
C GLY A 154 -10.86 -24.49 -2.84
N ARG A 155 -10.12 -23.60 -2.20
CA ARG A 155 -10.10 -23.33 -0.75
C ARG A 155 -10.84 -22.04 -0.44
N THR A 156 -11.29 -21.89 0.80
CA THR A 156 -11.98 -20.67 1.27
C THR A 156 -11.23 -20.05 2.44
N TYR A 157 -10.94 -18.77 2.35
CA TYR A 157 -10.18 -18.03 3.34
C TYR A 157 -10.99 -16.86 3.90
N GLN A 158 -10.73 -16.52 5.17
CA GLN A 158 -11.11 -15.25 5.78
C GLN A 158 -9.81 -14.45 5.99
N ILE A 159 -9.71 -13.27 5.40
CA ILE A 159 -8.48 -12.46 5.39
C ILE A 159 -8.75 -11.14 6.07
N GLN A 160 -7.92 -10.81 7.04
CA GLN A 160 -7.87 -9.52 7.73
C GLN A 160 -6.53 -8.86 7.39
N HIS A 161 -6.57 -7.67 6.78
CA HIS A 161 -5.41 -6.87 6.44
C HIS A 161 -5.49 -5.51 7.15
N ILE A 162 -4.70 -5.35 8.20
CA ILE A 162 -4.60 -4.09 8.95
C ILE A 162 -3.45 -3.28 8.38
N ILE A 163 -3.73 -2.01 8.07
CA ILE A 163 -2.77 -1.06 7.52
C ILE A 163 -2.67 0.12 8.48
N SER A 164 -1.45 0.57 8.75
CA SER A 164 -1.23 1.77 9.56
C SER A 164 -0.12 2.66 8.99
N ILE A 165 -0.28 3.98 9.14
CA ILE A 165 0.74 4.96 8.84
C ILE A 165 0.94 5.88 10.04
N ALA A 166 2.21 6.13 10.37
CA ALA A 166 2.59 7.06 11.44
C ALA A 166 3.19 8.34 10.87
N SER A 167 3.19 9.40 11.67
CA SER A 167 3.83 10.67 11.33
C SER A 167 5.34 10.50 11.14
N ASN A 168 5.91 11.25 10.19
CA ASN A 168 7.34 11.31 9.88
C ASN A 168 7.98 10.00 9.36
N THR A 169 7.20 8.98 9.04
CA THR A 169 7.70 7.77 8.39
C THR A 169 7.78 7.95 6.87
N HIS A 170 8.50 7.07 6.18
CA HIS A 170 8.49 6.89 4.73
C HIS A 170 7.90 5.52 4.35
N TYR A 171 7.10 4.95 5.23
CA TYR A 171 6.47 3.64 5.07
C TYR A 171 5.09 3.60 5.72
N TYR A 172 4.32 2.63 5.32
CA TYR A 172 3.18 2.14 6.07
C TYR A 172 3.41 0.69 6.50
N ASN A 173 2.85 0.33 7.66
CA ASN A 173 2.92 -1.02 8.20
C ASN A 173 1.70 -1.83 7.75
N ASN A 174 1.94 -3.11 7.50
CA ASN A 174 0.96 -4.11 7.14
C ASN A 174 0.95 -5.24 8.15
N LYS A 175 -0.24 -5.71 8.52
CA LYS A 175 -0.45 -6.91 9.33
C LYS A 175 -1.56 -7.74 8.68
N VAL A 176 -1.25 -8.97 8.29
CA VAL A 176 -2.23 -9.86 7.67
C VAL A 176 -2.40 -11.12 8.50
N LYS A 177 -3.66 -11.45 8.79
CA LYS A 177 -4.05 -12.74 9.35
C LYS A 177 -5.01 -13.43 8.40
N ILE A 178 -4.78 -14.72 8.17
CA ILE A 178 -5.60 -15.55 7.29
C ILE A 178 -6.09 -16.76 8.05
N GLU A 179 -7.40 -16.98 8.00
CA GLU A 179 -8.05 -18.20 8.48
C GLU A 179 -8.36 -19.13 7.29
N GLY A 180 -8.36 -20.45 7.51
CA GLY A 180 -8.57 -21.46 6.47
C GLY A 180 -7.28 -21.98 5.82
N LEU A 181 -6.11 -21.63 6.39
CA LEU A 181 -4.80 -22.11 5.92
C LEU A 181 -4.71 -23.64 5.99
N GLN A 182 -4.07 -24.24 4.98
CA GLN A 182 -3.77 -25.67 4.90
C GLN A 182 -2.28 -25.99 5.11
N GLY A 183 -1.43 -24.95 5.14
CA GLY A 183 -0.01 -25.02 5.53
C GLY A 183 0.98 -24.99 4.37
N ASP A 184 0.53 -24.88 3.13
CA ASP A 184 1.35 -24.71 1.93
C ASP A 184 1.21 -23.32 1.27
N GLU A 185 0.44 -22.43 1.89
CA GLU A 185 0.25 -21.09 1.42
C GLU A 185 1.44 -20.18 1.77
N ILE A 186 1.83 -19.31 0.84
CA ILE A 186 2.82 -18.26 1.03
C ILE A 186 2.17 -16.92 0.76
N LEU A 187 2.22 -16.02 1.74
CA LEU A 187 1.81 -14.63 1.55
C LEU A 187 2.86 -13.90 0.72
N VAL A 188 2.40 -13.07 -0.20
CA VAL A 188 3.28 -12.14 -0.91
C VAL A 188 2.81 -10.71 -0.77
N SER A 189 3.77 -9.79 -0.74
CA SER A 189 3.54 -8.37 -0.99
C SER A 189 4.38 -7.95 -2.19
N GLY A 190 3.84 -7.07 -3.05
CA GLY A 190 4.44 -6.79 -4.35
C GLY A 190 4.93 -5.36 -4.53
N ILE A 191 5.98 -5.23 -5.36
CA ILE A 191 6.45 -3.97 -5.93
C ILE A 191 6.29 -4.08 -7.45
N VAL A 192 5.60 -3.13 -8.09
CA VAL A 192 5.50 -3.13 -9.56
C VAL A 192 6.90 -3.07 -10.19
N ALA A 193 7.17 -3.96 -11.14
CA ALA A 193 8.49 -4.18 -11.70
C ALA A 193 8.75 -3.26 -12.93
N HIS A 194 8.67 -1.92 -12.75
CA HIS A 194 9.10 -0.98 -13.79
C HIS A 194 10.61 -1.03 -14.03
N LEU A 195 11.37 -1.41 -13.01
CA LEU A 195 12.79 -1.69 -13.10
C LEU A 195 13.02 -3.20 -13.00
N PRO A 196 13.88 -3.79 -13.87
CA PRO A 196 14.07 -5.25 -13.90
C PRO A 196 14.83 -5.78 -12.69
N ASN A 197 15.61 -4.94 -12.02
CA ASN A 197 16.49 -5.35 -10.94
C ASN A 197 15.90 -5.03 -9.58
N LEU A 198 15.85 -6.04 -8.72
CA LEU A 198 15.46 -5.96 -7.33
C LEU A 198 16.71 -6.10 -6.45
N THR A 199 16.99 -5.12 -5.59
CA THR A 199 18.12 -5.17 -4.65
C THR A 199 17.66 -5.79 -3.34
N LYS A 200 18.26 -6.91 -2.93
CA LYS A 200 17.94 -7.60 -1.67
C LYS A 200 18.56 -6.89 -0.47
N ILE A 201 17.86 -6.93 0.66
CA ILE A 201 18.32 -6.45 1.97
C ILE A 201 18.41 -7.64 2.91
N HIS A 202 19.57 -7.75 3.58
CA HIS A 202 19.82 -8.71 4.65
C HIS A 202 20.69 -8.00 5.71
N LYS A 203 20.08 -7.59 6.82
CA LYS A 203 20.77 -6.86 7.89
C LYS A 203 20.24 -7.30 9.25
N GLY A 204 20.99 -8.16 9.93
CA GLY A 204 20.52 -8.75 11.18
C GLY A 204 19.24 -9.56 10.94
N HIS A 205 18.19 -9.24 11.67
CA HIS A 205 16.86 -9.84 11.51
C HIS A 205 16.02 -9.20 10.42
N LEU A 206 16.48 -8.10 9.80
CA LEU A 206 15.76 -7.40 8.75
C LEU A 206 16.06 -8.00 7.38
N HIS A 207 15.05 -8.48 6.71
CA HIS A 207 15.09 -9.01 5.37
C HIS A 207 14.11 -8.29 4.45
N GLY A 208 14.37 -8.28 3.15
CA GLY A 208 13.48 -7.69 2.17
C GLY A 208 14.17 -7.34 0.87
N ALA A 209 13.57 -6.43 0.12
CA ALA A 209 14.14 -5.95 -1.13
C ALA A 209 13.53 -4.60 -1.53
N TYR A 210 14.21 -3.92 -2.46
CA TYR A 210 13.77 -2.64 -3.00
C TYR A 210 14.15 -2.48 -4.47
N THR A 211 13.44 -1.57 -5.13
CA THR A 211 13.81 -0.96 -6.41
C THR A 211 14.13 0.50 -6.19
N PHE A 212 15.10 1.04 -6.93
CA PHE A 212 15.42 2.46 -6.90
C PHE A 212 15.84 2.91 -8.31
N GLY A 213 15.21 3.95 -8.82
CA GLY A 213 15.50 4.49 -10.15
C GLY A 213 14.35 5.31 -10.72
N ARG A 214 14.44 5.60 -12.01
CA ARG A 214 13.39 6.29 -12.76
C ARG A 214 12.28 5.31 -13.09
N GLN A 215 11.18 5.39 -12.33
CA GLN A 215 10.08 4.43 -12.39
C GLN A 215 8.71 5.04 -12.10
N THR A 216 8.62 6.36 -12.11
CA THR A 216 7.34 7.08 -12.04
C THR A 216 6.76 7.32 -13.44
N MET A 217 5.52 7.79 -13.51
CA MET A 217 4.85 8.13 -14.77
C MET A 217 5.54 9.24 -15.57
N LEU A 218 6.30 10.13 -14.91
CA LEU A 218 7.04 11.23 -15.53
C LEU A 218 8.57 11.03 -15.50
N ASP A 219 9.02 9.78 -15.29
CA ASP A 219 10.43 9.39 -15.33
C ASP A 219 11.30 10.02 -14.20
N GLU A 220 10.70 10.26 -13.02
CA GLU A 220 11.47 10.73 -11.87
C GLU A 220 11.98 9.56 -11.01
N LEU A 221 12.95 9.89 -10.12
CA LEU A 221 13.50 8.92 -9.18
C LEU A 221 12.49 8.59 -8.08
N LEU A 222 12.23 7.31 -7.93
CA LEU A 222 11.41 6.72 -6.90
C LEU A 222 12.12 5.50 -6.32
N GLY A 223 12.18 5.41 -4.99
CA GLY A 223 12.50 4.18 -4.27
C GLY A 223 11.21 3.53 -3.79
N MET A 224 11.07 2.23 -4.00
CA MET A 224 10.02 1.39 -3.40
C MET A 224 10.67 0.18 -2.75
N GLY A 225 10.24 -0.19 -1.54
CA GLY A 225 10.86 -1.31 -0.82
C GLY A 225 9.91 -1.99 0.15
N ILE A 226 10.19 -3.24 0.45
CA ILE A 226 9.48 -4.04 1.44
C ILE A 226 10.51 -4.64 2.39
N THR A 227 10.27 -4.49 3.70
CA THR A 227 11.08 -5.14 4.73
C THR A 227 10.22 -5.89 5.71
N THR A 228 10.74 -7.01 6.21
CA THR A 228 10.12 -7.87 7.20
C THR A 228 11.17 -8.55 8.07
N ASP A 229 10.73 -9.27 9.09
CA ASP A 229 11.58 -10.04 9.99
C ASP A 229 12.04 -11.37 9.32
N ASP A 230 13.24 -11.85 9.65
CA ASP A 230 13.83 -13.10 9.13
C ASP A 230 12.98 -14.34 9.47
N VAL A 231 12.25 -14.32 10.57
CA VAL A 231 11.37 -15.43 11.00
C VAL A 231 10.27 -15.71 9.96
N ILE A 232 9.75 -14.66 9.34
CA ILE A 232 8.67 -14.78 8.35
C ILE A 232 9.15 -14.66 6.90
N TYR A 233 10.31 -14.07 6.66
CA TYR A 233 10.87 -13.95 5.29
C TYR A 233 11.13 -15.34 4.68
N VAL A 234 10.75 -15.51 3.41
CA VAL A 234 11.01 -16.73 2.62
C VAL A 234 12.00 -16.43 1.50
N ASN A 235 11.59 -15.55 0.57
CA ASN A 235 12.38 -15.26 -0.63
C ASN A 235 11.91 -13.95 -1.28
N CYS A 236 12.66 -13.55 -2.32
CA CYS A 236 12.22 -12.57 -3.31
C CYS A 236 12.18 -13.24 -4.69
N THR A 237 11.05 -13.13 -5.37
CA THR A 237 10.80 -13.71 -6.69
C THR A 237 10.14 -12.70 -7.64
N HIS A 238 9.64 -13.16 -8.77
CA HIS A 238 8.89 -12.36 -9.73
C HIS A 238 7.60 -13.08 -10.11
N SER A 239 6.55 -12.33 -10.43
CA SER A 239 5.24 -12.88 -10.80
C SER A 239 5.30 -13.88 -11.95
N ASP A 240 6.24 -13.71 -12.90
CA ASP A 240 6.41 -14.62 -14.05
C ASP A 240 6.81 -16.06 -13.67
N HIS A 241 7.22 -16.28 -12.44
CA HIS A 241 7.52 -17.63 -11.93
C HIS A 241 6.24 -18.43 -11.59
N TYR A 242 5.09 -17.79 -11.61
CA TYR A 242 3.83 -18.36 -11.17
C TYR A 242 2.75 -18.24 -12.25
N LYS A 243 1.77 -19.14 -12.22
CA LYS A 243 0.54 -18.99 -12.99
C LYS A 243 -0.40 -18.03 -12.27
N GLY A 244 -1.07 -17.16 -13.01
CA GLY A 244 -2.04 -16.21 -12.44
C GLY A 244 -2.24 -14.99 -13.31
N ASP A 245 -2.96 -14.01 -12.77
CA ASP A 245 -3.29 -12.74 -13.45
C ASP A 245 -2.48 -11.54 -12.92
N ILE A 246 -1.60 -11.79 -11.95
CA ILE A 246 -0.68 -10.77 -11.44
C ILE A 246 0.55 -10.75 -12.34
N GLU A 247 0.77 -9.61 -12.98
CA GLU A 247 1.85 -9.41 -13.94
C GLU A 247 2.86 -8.40 -13.40
N ASN A 248 4.06 -8.41 -13.97
CA ASN A 248 5.06 -7.35 -13.81
C ASN A 248 5.26 -6.94 -12.34
N THR A 249 5.45 -7.91 -11.46
CA THR A 249 5.56 -7.68 -10.01
C THR A 249 6.76 -8.40 -9.42
N HIS A 250 7.63 -7.66 -8.73
CA HIS A 250 8.59 -8.24 -7.78
C HIS A 250 7.84 -8.63 -6.51
N LEU A 251 8.04 -9.85 -6.03
CA LEU A 251 7.35 -10.43 -4.90
C LEU A 251 8.32 -10.61 -3.72
N ILE A 252 7.87 -10.20 -2.54
CA ILE A 252 8.49 -10.58 -1.26
C ILE A 252 7.59 -11.63 -0.64
N GLU A 253 8.12 -12.84 -0.52
CA GLU A 253 7.44 -14.02 -0.02
C GLU A 253 7.60 -14.14 1.50
N MET A 254 6.50 -14.40 2.19
CA MET A 254 6.43 -14.44 3.66
C MET A 254 5.64 -15.65 4.14
N LYS A 255 6.09 -16.23 5.23
CA LYS A 255 5.39 -17.33 5.92
C LYS A 255 4.10 -16.85 6.55
N LEU A 256 3.12 -17.75 6.57
CA LEU A 256 1.87 -17.60 7.30
C LEU A 256 1.83 -18.60 8.45
N TYR A 257 1.34 -18.16 9.59
CA TYR A 257 1.12 -19.00 10.76
C TYR A 257 -0.34 -18.95 11.18
N PRO A 258 -1.00 -20.12 11.40
CA PRO A 258 -2.40 -20.15 11.84
C PRO A 258 -2.63 -19.31 13.10
N GLY A 259 -3.61 -18.41 13.03
CA GLY A 259 -4.01 -17.55 14.16
C GLY A 259 -3.07 -16.36 14.47
N ALA A 260 -1.92 -16.24 13.81
CA ALA A 260 -0.97 -15.15 13.99
C ALA A 260 -1.04 -14.12 12.86
N TYR A 261 -0.54 -12.92 13.12
CA TYR A 261 -0.31 -11.91 12.08
C TYR A 261 1.07 -12.10 11.46
N THR A 262 1.13 -11.99 10.13
CA THR A 262 2.36 -11.76 9.36
C THR A 262 2.48 -10.25 9.15
N GLU A 263 3.64 -9.68 9.47
CA GLU A 263 3.83 -8.22 9.56
C GLU A 263 5.03 -7.75 8.74
N TRP A 264 4.87 -6.64 7.99
CA TRP A 264 5.93 -6.04 7.18
C TRP A 264 5.68 -4.56 6.93
N ASN A 265 6.71 -3.85 6.46
CA ASN A 265 6.65 -2.46 6.07
C ASN A 265 6.79 -2.30 4.55
N PHE A 266 5.98 -1.43 3.96
CA PHE A 266 6.17 -0.96 2.59
C PHE A 266 6.67 0.49 2.60
N PHE A 267 7.78 0.74 1.92
CA PHE A 267 8.47 2.03 1.86
C PHE A 267 8.33 2.67 0.49
N ALA A 268 8.23 4.01 0.48
CA ALA A 268 8.37 4.79 -0.74
C ALA A 268 9.09 6.12 -0.46
N GLY A 269 9.91 6.54 -1.43
CA GLY A 269 10.63 7.81 -1.38
C GLY A 269 10.79 8.41 -2.76
N TRP A 270 10.23 9.61 -2.97
CA TRP A 270 10.20 10.31 -4.25
C TRP A 270 11.11 11.55 -4.23
N GLU A 271 11.88 11.77 -5.32
CA GLU A 271 12.87 12.87 -5.36
C GLU A 271 12.27 14.27 -5.21
N TYR A 272 11.00 14.48 -5.62
CA TYR A 272 10.32 15.76 -5.44
C TYR A 272 9.69 15.94 -4.05
N GLY A 273 9.52 14.85 -3.31
CA GLY A 273 9.13 14.93 -1.89
C GLY A 273 10.31 15.33 -0.99
N SER A 274 11.51 14.87 -1.33
CA SER A 274 12.76 15.30 -0.71
C SER A 274 13.93 15.03 -1.65
N THR A 275 14.83 16.02 -1.79
CA THR A 275 16.04 15.89 -2.61
C THR A 275 16.99 14.79 -2.10
N ALA A 276 16.86 14.35 -0.85
CA ALA A 276 17.62 13.22 -0.31
C ALA A 276 17.33 11.91 -1.06
N PHE A 277 16.12 11.75 -1.63
CA PHE A 277 15.75 10.60 -2.48
C PHE A 277 16.31 10.65 -3.91
N LYS A 278 17.21 11.57 -4.22
CA LYS A 278 18.10 11.46 -5.37
C LYS A 278 19.25 10.49 -5.14
N ASN A 279 19.43 10.04 -3.89
CA ASN A 279 20.51 9.16 -3.48
C ASN A 279 19.98 7.80 -3.01
N GLU A 280 20.29 6.73 -3.74
CA GLU A 280 19.92 5.36 -3.40
C GLU A 280 20.41 4.93 -2.02
N ALA A 281 21.64 5.33 -1.63
CA ALA A 281 22.18 4.99 -0.32
C ALA A 281 21.36 5.59 0.83
N PHE A 282 20.78 6.77 0.65
CA PHE A 282 19.86 7.37 1.61
C PHE A 282 18.56 6.55 1.71
N PHE A 283 17.97 6.14 0.57
CA PHE A 283 16.79 5.29 0.59
C PHE A 283 17.06 3.96 1.28
N LYS A 284 18.18 3.30 0.94
CA LYS A 284 18.61 2.06 1.60
C LYS A 284 18.78 2.25 3.11
N GLN A 285 19.38 3.35 3.56
CA GLN A 285 19.56 3.64 4.98
C GLN A 285 18.20 3.72 5.72
N ILE A 286 17.17 4.32 5.10
CA ILE A 286 15.82 4.38 5.68
C ILE A 286 15.23 2.97 5.84
N LEU A 287 15.35 2.12 4.83
CA LEU A 287 14.90 0.73 4.90
C LEU A 287 15.58 -0.05 6.03
N GLU A 288 16.89 0.13 6.19
CA GLU A 288 17.71 -0.59 7.16
C GLU A 288 17.61 -0.07 8.61
N ALA A 289 16.96 1.06 8.83
CA ALA A 289 16.78 1.68 10.15
C ALA A 289 15.44 1.32 10.81
N ASN A 290 14.55 0.67 10.09
CA ASN A 290 13.17 0.35 10.50
C ASN A 290 12.92 -1.14 10.24
#